data_7820599978416c2c2bf34efb5ffb1873
#
_entry.id   7820599978416c2c2bf34efb5ffb1873
#
_cell.length_a   1.000
_cell.length_b   1.000
_cell.length_c   1.000
_cell.angle_alpha   90.00
_cell.angle_beta   90.00
_cell.angle_gamma   90.00
#
_symmetry.space_group_name_H-M   'P 1'
#
loop_
_entity.id
_entity.type
_entity.pdbx_description
1 polymer ?
#
loop_
_entity_poly.entity_id
_entity_poly.type
_entity_poly.pdbx_seq_one_letter_code
_entity_poly.pdbx_strand_id
1 'polypeptide(L)'
;EIGSGLVGSEMCIRDSGPEIAVYAGDYLFIAVFRLMSEHSLELSNLTKNIGSIERLLGGELGQLNHHFNLQQTLDDYIENISGKTGELFALSASVAPLISKNNTLTKRAYKIGMNIGISFQIMDDYLDYASTAQTLGKPVLEDIKQGIYSAPVLFALQENNALVSELIKNEKFDEVYDFIKTSDALEKTKALAKSYTLSALNLIDKLPKGKNRELIAEITRKLLERTL
;
A
#
# COMPACT_ATOMS: atom_id res chain seq x y z
N GLU A 1 16.36 -20.38 14.67
CA GLU A 1 16.58 -19.63 13.40
C GLU A 1 15.29 -18.89 13.10
N ILE A 2 15.32 -17.57 13.15
CA ILE A 2 14.21 -16.72 12.74
C ILE A 2 14.21 -16.80 11.21
N GLY A 3 13.21 -17.47 10.64
CA GLY A 3 13.04 -17.55 9.19
C GLY A 3 12.90 -16.14 8.60
N SER A 4 13.75 -15.81 7.64
CA SER A 4 13.89 -14.50 7.01
C SER A 4 12.71 -14.17 6.07
N GLY A 5 11.48 -14.17 6.54
CA GLY A 5 10.36 -13.93 5.64
C GLY A 5 9.04 -13.55 6.31
N LEU A 6 8.92 -13.68 7.61
CA LEU A 6 7.70 -13.33 8.33
C LEU A 6 7.90 -12.04 9.12
N VAL A 7 7.06 -11.04 8.87
CA VAL A 7 7.09 -9.72 9.54
C VAL A 7 5.71 -9.40 10.09
N GLY A 8 5.67 -8.80 11.30
CA GLY A 8 4.43 -8.30 11.88
C GLY A 8 3.49 -9.39 12.41
N SER A 9 2.21 -9.33 12.03
CA SER A 9 1.16 -10.22 12.54
C SER A 9 1.39 -11.69 12.21
N GLU A 10 1.94 -12.00 11.04
CA GLU A 10 2.26 -13.39 10.63
C GLU A 10 3.27 -14.03 11.55
N MET A 11 4.31 -13.29 11.96
CA MET A 11 5.29 -13.77 12.92
C MET A 11 4.66 -14.00 14.31
N CYS A 12 3.79 -13.08 14.74
CA CYS A 12 3.05 -13.24 16.01
C CYS A 12 2.12 -14.46 15.97
N ILE A 13 1.41 -14.69 14.85
CA ILE A 13 0.53 -15.86 14.69
C ILE A 13 1.34 -17.15 14.76
N ARG A 14 2.47 -17.22 14.07
CA ARG A 14 3.35 -18.39 14.09
C ARG A 14 3.89 -18.70 15.49
N ASP A 15 4.33 -17.67 16.21
CA ASP A 15 5.08 -17.85 17.47
C ASP A 15 4.15 -17.92 18.70
N SER A 16 2.95 -17.30 18.64
CA SER A 16 2.07 -17.14 19.80
C SER A 16 0.61 -17.53 19.54
N GLY A 17 0.27 -17.90 18.31
CA GLY A 17 -1.09 -18.24 17.88
C GLY A 17 -1.94 -17.01 17.47
N PRO A 18 -3.03 -17.25 16.71
CA PRO A 18 -3.84 -16.18 16.12
C PRO A 18 -4.56 -15.32 17.18
N GLU A 19 -5.00 -15.91 18.28
CA GLU A 19 -5.71 -15.18 19.34
C GLU A 19 -4.80 -14.13 19.99
N ILE A 20 -3.56 -14.49 20.32
CA ILE A 20 -2.58 -13.57 20.92
C ILE A 20 -2.19 -12.49 19.92
N ALA A 21 -2.06 -12.81 18.63
CA ALA A 21 -1.74 -11.85 17.60
C ALA A 21 -2.84 -10.76 17.47
N VAL A 22 -4.13 -11.14 17.53
CA VAL A 22 -5.25 -10.20 17.51
C VAL A 22 -5.21 -9.29 18.72
N TYR A 23 -5.12 -9.85 19.94
CA TYR A 23 -5.07 -9.03 21.16
C TYR A 23 -3.84 -8.14 21.23
N ALA A 24 -2.69 -8.60 20.71
CA ALA A 24 -1.49 -7.77 20.63
C ALA A 24 -1.71 -6.58 19.67
N GLY A 25 -2.36 -6.78 18.54
CA GLY A 25 -2.76 -5.73 17.62
C GLY A 25 -3.68 -4.70 18.29
N ASP A 26 -4.74 -5.15 18.96
CA ASP A 26 -5.67 -4.29 19.69
C ASP A 26 -4.95 -3.48 20.78
N TYR A 27 -4.07 -4.13 21.54
CA TYR A 27 -3.27 -3.44 22.55
C TYR A 27 -2.37 -2.37 21.95
N LEU A 28 -1.74 -2.64 20.80
CA LEU A 28 -0.91 -1.66 20.09
C LEU A 28 -1.74 -0.45 19.63
N PHE A 29 -2.95 -0.66 19.13
CA PHE A 29 -3.88 0.43 18.81
C PHE A 29 -4.17 1.30 20.04
N ILE A 30 -4.51 0.69 21.18
CA ILE A 30 -4.75 1.42 22.42
C ILE A 30 -3.49 2.18 22.86
N ALA A 31 -2.31 1.57 22.77
CA ALA A 31 -1.05 2.22 23.10
C ALA A 31 -0.76 3.44 22.20
N VAL A 32 -1.02 3.34 20.90
CA VAL A 32 -0.92 4.46 19.95
C VAL A 32 -1.90 5.57 20.33
N PHE A 33 -3.17 5.26 20.57
CA PHE A 33 -4.16 6.26 21.00
C PHE A 33 -3.76 6.98 22.28
N ARG A 34 -3.23 6.26 23.26
CA ARG A 34 -2.74 6.84 24.51
C ARG A 34 -1.60 7.82 24.25
N LEU A 35 -0.57 7.39 23.49
CA LEU A 35 0.55 8.25 23.14
C LEU A 35 0.11 9.51 22.36
N MET A 36 -0.83 9.34 21.43
CA MET A 36 -1.40 10.45 20.69
C MET A 36 -2.14 11.43 21.59
N SER A 37 -2.92 10.93 22.57
CA SER A 37 -3.66 11.79 23.52
C SER A 37 -2.73 12.55 24.47
N GLU A 38 -1.65 11.92 24.91
CA GLU A 38 -0.64 12.53 25.79
C GLU A 38 0.13 13.67 25.09
N HIS A 39 0.31 13.59 23.76
CA HIS A 39 1.09 14.53 22.97
C HIS A 39 0.26 15.45 22.08
N SER A 40 -1.06 15.26 21.99
CA SER A 40 -1.96 16.11 21.21
C SER A 40 -2.31 17.37 21.99
N LEU A 41 -1.75 18.49 21.57
CA LEU A 41 -2.03 19.81 22.15
C LEU A 41 -3.44 20.34 21.81
N GLU A 42 -4.12 19.77 20.82
CA GLU A 42 -5.44 20.19 20.36
C GLU A 42 -6.33 18.99 20.00
N LEU A 43 -7.58 19.03 20.44
CA LEU A 43 -8.59 18.00 20.12
C LEU A 43 -8.79 17.82 18.60
N SER A 44 -8.67 18.89 17.82
CA SER A 44 -8.76 18.86 16.36
C SER A 44 -7.69 17.99 15.69
N ASN A 45 -6.51 17.88 16.28
CA ASN A 45 -5.43 17.03 15.77
C ASN A 45 -5.70 15.56 16.09
N LEU A 46 -6.22 15.28 17.29
CA LEU A 46 -6.65 13.93 17.67
C LEU A 46 -7.75 13.42 16.76
N THR A 47 -8.76 14.23 16.45
CA THR A 47 -9.85 13.84 15.54
C THR A 47 -9.36 13.51 14.14
N LYS A 48 -8.38 14.27 13.61
CA LYS A 48 -7.79 13.98 12.29
C LYS A 48 -7.02 12.66 12.28
N ASN A 49 -6.28 12.38 13.34
CA ASN A 49 -5.53 11.15 13.47
C ASN A 49 -6.46 9.93 13.59
N ILE A 50 -7.54 10.03 14.36
CA ILE A 50 -8.58 8.99 14.44
C ILE A 50 -9.23 8.76 13.06
N GLY A 51 -9.56 9.82 12.33
CA GLY A 51 -10.10 9.73 10.98
C GLY A 51 -9.15 9.05 9.98
N SER A 52 -7.83 9.17 10.17
CA SER A 52 -6.86 8.44 9.34
C SER A 52 -6.84 6.94 9.66
N ILE A 53 -6.97 6.57 10.93
CA ILE A 53 -7.07 5.16 11.33
C ILE A 53 -8.39 4.54 10.83
N GLU A 54 -9.49 5.29 10.90
CA GLU A 54 -10.78 4.87 10.35
C GLU A 54 -10.69 4.59 8.84
N ARG A 55 -10.02 5.46 8.07
CA ARG A 55 -9.80 5.25 6.63
C ARG A 55 -8.88 4.07 6.35
N LEU A 56 -7.86 3.85 7.18
CA LEU A 56 -6.98 2.67 7.06
C LEU A 56 -7.78 1.38 7.25
N LEU A 57 -8.57 1.29 8.31
CA LEU A 57 -9.43 0.13 8.56
C LEU A 57 -10.50 -0.03 7.46
N GLY A 58 -11.04 1.09 6.96
CA GLY A 58 -11.95 1.09 5.81
C GLY A 58 -11.32 0.52 4.55
N GLY A 59 -10.04 0.81 4.28
CA GLY A 59 -9.29 0.23 3.16
C GLY A 59 -9.08 -1.28 3.31
N GLU A 60 -8.74 -1.77 4.51
CA GLU A 60 -8.63 -3.20 4.80
C GLU A 60 -9.97 -3.92 4.62
N LEU A 61 -11.06 -3.37 5.16
CA LEU A 61 -12.41 -3.93 5.01
C LEU A 61 -12.87 -3.89 3.54
N GLY A 62 -12.54 -2.82 2.81
CA GLY A 62 -12.79 -2.70 1.37
C GLY A 62 -12.11 -3.82 0.59
N GLN A 63 -10.85 -4.11 0.88
CA GLN A 63 -10.12 -5.23 0.28
C GLN A 63 -10.81 -6.57 0.56
N LEU A 64 -11.24 -6.83 1.81
CA LEU A 64 -11.96 -8.04 2.17
C LEU A 64 -13.27 -8.22 1.39
N ASN A 65 -14.01 -7.13 1.14
CA ASN A 65 -15.23 -7.15 0.36
C ASN A 65 -15.00 -7.48 -1.12
N HIS A 66 -13.78 -7.29 -1.63
CA HIS A 66 -13.39 -7.59 -3.00
C HIS A 66 -12.71 -8.96 -3.18
N HIS A 67 -12.59 -9.78 -2.10
CA HIS A 67 -12.02 -11.12 -2.23
C HIS A 67 -12.80 -11.96 -3.24
N PHE A 68 -12.08 -12.65 -4.12
CA PHE A 68 -12.62 -13.49 -5.21
C PHE A 68 -13.54 -12.74 -6.20
N ASN A 69 -13.51 -11.39 -6.20
CA ASN A 69 -14.32 -10.59 -7.11
C ASN A 69 -13.59 -10.30 -8.43
N LEU A 70 -13.82 -11.12 -9.44
CA LEU A 70 -13.25 -10.93 -10.80
C LEU A 70 -13.81 -9.69 -11.54
N GLN A 71 -14.79 -8.98 -10.97
CA GLN A 71 -15.32 -7.71 -11.49
C GLN A 71 -14.71 -6.50 -10.79
N GLN A 72 -13.76 -6.70 -9.87
CA GLN A 72 -13.05 -5.61 -9.22
C GLN A 72 -12.40 -4.71 -10.27
N THR A 73 -12.61 -3.41 -10.14
CA THR A 73 -12.03 -2.41 -11.03
C THR A 73 -10.67 -1.92 -10.51
N LEU A 74 -9.92 -1.25 -11.40
CA LEU A 74 -8.68 -0.59 -10.98
C LEU A 74 -8.96 0.56 -9.99
N ASP A 75 -10.11 1.23 -10.11
CA ASP A 75 -10.51 2.30 -9.17
C ASP A 75 -10.79 1.73 -7.78
N ASP A 76 -11.48 0.57 -7.67
CA ASP A 76 -11.68 -0.14 -6.38
C ASP A 76 -10.33 -0.52 -5.74
N TYR A 77 -9.40 -1.02 -6.54
CA TYR A 77 -8.05 -1.34 -6.07
C TYR A 77 -7.32 -0.08 -5.54
N ILE A 78 -7.35 1.03 -6.28
CA ILE A 78 -6.72 2.29 -5.86
C ILE A 78 -7.38 2.84 -4.59
N GLU A 79 -8.70 2.73 -4.44
CA GLU A 79 -9.40 3.13 -3.23
C GLU A 79 -8.93 2.30 -2.02
N ASN A 80 -8.86 0.98 -2.17
CA ASN A 80 -8.40 0.07 -1.13
C ASN A 80 -6.97 0.37 -0.67
N ILE A 81 -6.01 0.48 -1.60
CA ILE A 81 -4.61 0.77 -1.25
C ILE A 81 -4.39 2.21 -0.77
N SER A 82 -5.26 3.15 -1.17
CA SER A 82 -5.24 4.52 -0.63
C SER A 82 -5.57 4.52 0.85
N GLY A 83 -6.58 3.76 1.28
CA GLY A 83 -6.91 3.57 2.69
C GLY A 83 -5.84 2.77 3.42
N LYS A 84 -5.58 1.53 2.98
CA LYS A 84 -4.69 0.57 3.63
C LYS A 84 -3.27 1.08 3.81
N THR A 85 -2.68 1.67 2.75
CA THR A 85 -1.27 2.08 2.72
C THR A 85 -1.10 3.58 2.57
N GLY A 86 -1.81 4.21 1.63
CA GLY A 86 -1.68 5.63 1.29
C GLY A 86 -1.95 6.55 2.47
N GLU A 87 -2.97 6.25 3.27
CA GLU A 87 -3.39 7.08 4.40
C GLU A 87 -2.31 7.25 5.46
N LEU A 88 -1.56 6.20 5.78
CA LEU A 88 -0.50 6.27 6.77
C LEU A 88 0.68 7.14 6.29
N PHE A 89 1.04 7.04 5.02
CA PHE A 89 2.03 7.93 4.41
C PHE A 89 1.55 9.39 4.39
N ALA A 90 0.27 9.61 4.07
CA ALA A 90 -0.35 10.93 4.04
C ALA A 90 -0.38 11.58 5.43
N LEU A 91 -0.77 10.81 6.45
CA LEU A 91 -0.76 11.25 7.84
C LEU A 91 0.65 11.63 8.27
N SER A 92 1.62 10.73 8.08
CA SER A 92 3.02 10.94 8.47
C SER A 92 3.61 12.20 7.83
N ALA A 93 3.36 12.42 6.53
CA ALA A 93 3.84 13.61 5.84
C ALA A 93 3.18 14.91 6.34
N SER A 94 1.94 14.84 6.80
CA SER A 94 1.14 16.02 7.18
C SER A 94 1.28 16.45 8.65
N VAL A 95 1.84 15.61 9.53
CA VAL A 95 1.92 15.90 10.98
C VAL A 95 2.70 17.18 11.30
N ALA A 96 3.91 17.34 10.76
CA ALA A 96 4.73 18.50 11.06
C ALA A 96 4.10 19.84 10.61
N PRO A 97 3.60 19.98 9.36
CA PRO A 97 2.90 21.20 8.96
C PRO A 97 1.57 21.41 9.70
N LEU A 98 0.91 20.33 10.14
CA LEU A 98 -0.29 20.41 10.98
C LEU A 98 0.01 21.07 12.33
N ILE A 99 1.06 20.61 13.02
CA ILE A 99 1.53 21.17 14.29
C ILE A 99 1.91 22.65 14.13
N SER A 100 2.52 23.00 12.98
CA SER A 100 2.89 24.39 12.64
C SER A 100 1.69 25.26 12.24
N LYS A 101 0.46 24.74 12.28
CA LYS A 101 -0.78 25.43 11.89
C LYS A 101 -0.78 25.97 10.44
N ASN A 102 0.04 25.39 9.56
CA ASN A 102 0.10 25.76 8.15
C ASN A 102 -0.83 24.89 7.31
N ASN A 103 -2.10 25.27 7.24
CA ASN A 103 -3.15 24.49 6.56
C ASN A 103 -2.85 24.22 5.08
N THR A 104 -2.24 25.17 4.36
CA THR A 104 -1.89 25.00 2.94
C THR A 104 -0.80 23.94 2.78
N LEU A 105 0.22 24.01 3.61
CA LEU A 105 1.31 23.04 3.59
C LEU A 105 0.83 21.66 4.07
N THR A 106 -0.04 21.60 5.09
CA THR A 106 -0.65 20.36 5.57
C THR A 106 -1.39 19.63 4.47
N LYS A 107 -2.27 20.33 3.74
CA LYS A 107 -3.03 19.73 2.62
C LYS A 107 -2.10 19.25 1.49
N ARG A 108 -1.04 20.00 1.22
CA ARG A 108 -0.05 19.61 0.18
C ARG A 108 0.76 18.40 0.63
N ALA A 109 1.27 18.40 1.84
CA ALA A 109 2.04 17.30 2.41
C ALA A 109 1.20 16.00 2.48
N TYR A 110 -0.07 16.10 2.87
CA TYR A 110 -1.00 14.98 2.83
C TYR A 110 -1.11 14.37 1.43
N LYS A 111 -1.30 15.19 0.39
CA LYS A 111 -1.36 14.72 -1.00
C LYS A 111 -0.04 14.12 -1.48
N ILE A 112 1.09 14.65 -1.05
CA ILE A 112 2.42 14.09 -1.34
C ILE A 112 2.52 12.69 -0.73
N GLY A 113 2.25 12.56 0.57
CA GLY A 113 2.29 11.29 1.27
C GLY A 113 1.35 10.26 0.64
N MET A 114 0.11 10.64 0.33
CA MET A 114 -0.87 9.77 -0.33
C MET A 114 -0.34 9.20 -1.66
N ASN A 115 0.17 10.07 -2.55
CA ASN A 115 0.71 9.61 -3.83
C ASN A 115 1.95 8.72 -3.66
N ILE A 116 2.80 9.01 -2.67
CA ILE A 116 3.97 8.17 -2.35
C ILE A 116 3.49 6.79 -1.87
N GLY A 117 2.53 6.74 -0.94
CA GLY A 117 2.02 5.49 -0.38
C GLY A 117 1.32 4.62 -1.43
N ILE A 118 0.51 5.22 -2.31
CA ILE A 118 -0.12 4.50 -3.43
C ILE A 118 0.96 3.96 -4.39
N SER A 119 1.92 4.79 -4.79
CA SER A 119 3.01 4.33 -5.66
C SER A 119 3.84 3.22 -5.01
N PHE A 120 4.09 3.32 -3.71
CA PHE A 120 4.81 2.30 -2.94
C PHE A 120 4.08 0.95 -3.00
N GLN A 121 2.78 0.93 -2.74
CA GLN A 121 1.99 -0.30 -2.78
C GLN A 121 1.93 -0.91 -4.18
N ILE A 122 1.69 -0.09 -5.22
CA ILE A 122 1.68 -0.59 -6.60
C ILE A 122 3.03 -1.20 -6.98
N MET A 123 4.14 -0.62 -6.53
CA MET A 123 5.48 -1.18 -6.77
C MET A 123 5.72 -2.46 -5.98
N ASP A 124 5.19 -2.58 -4.79
CA ASP A 124 5.24 -3.81 -3.99
C ASP A 124 4.50 -4.95 -4.71
N ASP A 125 3.29 -4.69 -5.15
CA ASP A 125 2.47 -5.63 -5.93
C ASP A 125 3.11 -5.98 -7.29
N TYR A 126 3.78 -5.01 -7.95
CA TYR A 126 4.57 -5.25 -9.17
C TYR A 126 5.70 -6.23 -8.91
N LEU A 127 6.45 -6.03 -7.81
CA LEU A 127 7.61 -6.85 -7.47
C LEU A 127 7.22 -8.30 -7.16
N ASP A 128 6.03 -8.54 -6.62
CA ASP A 128 5.52 -9.89 -6.37
C ASP A 128 5.41 -10.75 -7.65
N TYR A 129 5.25 -10.10 -8.82
CA TYR A 129 5.21 -10.77 -10.11
C TYR A 129 6.50 -10.59 -10.93
N ALA A 130 7.24 -9.51 -10.76
CA ALA A 130 8.47 -9.24 -11.50
C ALA A 130 9.66 -10.06 -11.00
N SER A 131 9.63 -10.48 -9.73
CA SER A 131 10.72 -11.14 -9.04
C SER A 131 10.52 -12.66 -8.91
N THR A 132 11.56 -13.38 -8.48
CA THR A 132 11.45 -14.80 -8.17
C THR A 132 11.24 -15.03 -6.68
N ALA A 133 10.65 -16.16 -6.28
CA ALA A 133 10.48 -16.55 -4.87
C ALA A 133 11.81 -16.55 -4.09
N GLN A 134 12.92 -16.88 -4.75
CA GLN A 134 14.26 -16.87 -4.15
C GLN A 134 14.73 -15.44 -3.84
N THR A 135 14.38 -14.47 -4.67
CA THR A 135 14.78 -13.06 -4.51
C THR A 135 13.89 -12.35 -3.49
N LEU A 136 12.59 -12.68 -3.43
CA LEU A 136 11.64 -12.08 -2.48
C LEU A 136 11.76 -12.64 -1.05
N GLY A 137 12.28 -13.85 -0.90
CA GLY A 137 12.33 -14.54 0.40
C GLY A 137 10.96 -14.93 0.96
N LYS A 138 9.88 -14.78 0.16
CA LYS A 138 8.50 -15.14 0.49
C LYS A 138 7.86 -15.94 -0.65
N PRO A 139 6.82 -16.75 -0.38
CA PRO A 139 6.03 -17.38 -1.44
C PRO A 139 5.43 -16.34 -2.37
N VAL A 140 5.51 -16.55 -3.67
CA VAL A 140 4.81 -15.73 -4.68
C VAL A 140 3.39 -16.26 -4.87
N LEU A 141 2.49 -15.42 -5.37
CA LEU A 141 1.09 -15.79 -5.69
C LEU A 141 0.18 -16.10 -4.47
N GLU A 142 0.59 -15.77 -3.25
CA GLU A 142 -0.29 -16.00 -2.09
C GLU A 142 -1.55 -15.13 -2.16
N ASP A 143 -1.43 -13.87 -2.57
CA ASP A 143 -2.56 -12.94 -2.67
C ASP A 143 -3.61 -13.43 -3.66
N ILE A 144 -3.21 -13.87 -4.86
CA ILE A 144 -4.17 -14.36 -5.86
C ILE A 144 -4.88 -15.64 -5.42
N LYS A 145 -4.19 -16.53 -4.68
CA LYS A 145 -4.78 -17.74 -4.08
C LYS A 145 -5.82 -17.40 -3.02
N GLN A 146 -5.61 -16.30 -2.30
CA GLN A 146 -6.57 -15.78 -1.31
C GLN A 146 -7.68 -14.94 -1.95
N GLY A 147 -7.71 -14.80 -3.27
CA GLY A 147 -8.70 -14.02 -3.98
C GLY A 147 -8.46 -12.50 -3.92
N ILE A 148 -7.25 -12.08 -3.59
CA ILE A 148 -6.82 -10.68 -3.62
C ILE A 148 -6.22 -10.39 -4.98
N TYR A 149 -6.86 -9.50 -5.75
CA TYR A 149 -6.43 -9.16 -7.10
C TYR A 149 -5.77 -7.78 -7.11
N SER A 150 -4.44 -7.79 -7.20
CA SER A 150 -3.61 -6.58 -7.28
C SER A 150 -3.49 -6.06 -8.73
N ALA A 151 -2.87 -4.90 -8.90
CA ALA A 151 -2.80 -4.24 -10.21
C ALA A 151 -2.32 -5.13 -11.37
N PRO A 152 -1.28 -6.00 -11.24
CA PRO A 152 -0.89 -6.91 -12.31
C PRO A 152 -2.02 -7.86 -12.76
N VAL A 153 -2.78 -8.42 -11.80
CA VAL A 153 -3.91 -9.31 -12.10
C VAL A 153 -5.05 -8.53 -12.78
N LEU A 154 -5.37 -7.34 -12.28
CA LEU A 154 -6.43 -6.50 -12.86
C LEU A 154 -6.10 -6.07 -14.29
N PHE A 155 -4.85 -5.72 -14.59
CA PHE A 155 -4.43 -5.42 -15.96
C PHE A 155 -4.46 -6.67 -16.85
N ALA A 156 -4.10 -7.84 -16.35
CA ALA A 156 -4.24 -9.09 -17.09
C ALA A 156 -5.71 -9.42 -17.40
N LEU A 157 -6.62 -9.22 -16.43
CA LEU A 157 -8.07 -9.35 -16.63
C LEU A 157 -8.59 -8.34 -17.66
N GLN A 158 -8.10 -7.11 -17.67
CA GLN A 158 -8.48 -6.12 -18.70
C GLN A 158 -8.00 -6.51 -20.10
N GLU A 159 -6.85 -7.18 -20.20
CA GLU A 159 -6.29 -7.59 -21.48
C GLU A 159 -6.98 -8.82 -22.05
N ASN A 160 -7.25 -9.83 -21.23
CA ASN A 160 -7.99 -11.04 -21.64
C ASN A 160 -8.84 -11.60 -20.50
N ASN A 161 -10.01 -10.98 -20.28
CA ASN A 161 -10.91 -11.36 -19.18
C ASN A 161 -11.32 -12.84 -19.23
N ALA A 162 -11.68 -13.35 -20.40
CA ALA A 162 -12.19 -14.71 -20.56
C ALA A 162 -11.13 -15.74 -20.13
N LEU A 163 -9.92 -15.63 -20.65
CA LEU A 163 -8.82 -16.54 -20.34
C LEU A 163 -8.41 -16.44 -18.87
N VAL A 164 -8.10 -15.22 -18.40
CA VAL A 164 -7.57 -15.03 -17.04
C VAL A 164 -8.60 -15.42 -15.98
N SER A 165 -9.88 -15.08 -16.19
CA SER A 165 -10.96 -15.49 -15.28
C SER A 165 -11.14 -17.01 -15.24
N GLU A 166 -11.01 -17.69 -16.38
CA GLU A 166 -11.07 -19.16 -16.45
C GLU A 166 -9.90 -19.80 -15.71
N LEU A 167 -8.69 -19.30 -15.92
CA LEU A 167 -7.49 -19.79 -15.21
C LEU A 167 -7.62 -19.63 -13.69
N ILE A 168 -8.07 -18.47 -13.22
CA ILE A 168 -8.28 -18.20 -11.79
C ILE A 168 -9.34 -19.15 -11.21
N LYS A 169 -10.49 -19.32 -11.89
CA LYS A 169 -11.57 -20.21 -11.43
C LYS A 169 -11.15 -21.68 -11.36
N ASN A 170 -10.20 -22.09 -12.19
CA ASN A 170 -9.64 -23.43 -12.21
C ASN A 170 -8.38 -23.57 -11.35
N GLU A 171 -8.05 -22.56 -10.52
CA GLU A 171 -6.88 -22.51 -9.61
C GLU A 171 -5.53 -22.70 -10.34
N LYS A 172 -5.45 -22.37 -11.62
CA LYS A 172 -4.25 -22.46 -12.45
C LYS A 172 -3.38 -21.20 -12.31
N PHE A 173 -2.95 -20.91 -11.09
CA PHE A 173 -2.27 -19.66 -10.75
C PHE A 173 -0.89 -19.51 -11.42
N ASP A 174 -0.20 -20.61 -11.67
CA ASP A 174 1.08 -20.58 -12.41
C ASP A 174 0.87 -20.12 -13.87
N GLU A 175 -0.23 -20.58 -14.53
CA GLU A 175 -0.58 -20.12 -15.87
C GLU A 175 -1.00 -18.63 -15.88
N VAL A 176 -1.65 -18.13 -14.81
CA VAL A 176 -1.94 -16.69 -14.64
C VAL A 176 -0.64 -15.90 -14.49
N TYR A 177 0.30 -16.39 -13.69
CA TYR A 177 1.60 -15.76 -13.50
C TYR A 177 2.37 -15.65 -14.83
N ASP A 178 2.41 -16.74 -15.60
CA ASP A 178 3.06 -16.76 -16.92
C ASP A 178 2.38 -15.79 -17.90
N PHE A 179 1.04 -15.70 -17.88
CA PHE A 179 0.31 -14.73 -18.67
C PHE A 179 0.67 -13.30 -18.28
N ILE A 180 0.71 -12.96 -16.97
CA ILE A 180 1.09 -11.64 -16.48
C ILE A 180 2.50 -11.27 -16.94
N LYS A 181 3.44 -12.21 -16.90
CA LYS A 181 4.85 -11.98 -17.32
C LYS A 181 5.03 -11.78 -18.81
N THR A 182 4.17 -12.36 -19.62
CA THR A 182 4.28 -12.31 -21.09
C THR A 182 3.37 -11.27 -21.73
N SER A 183 2.43 -10.69 -20.97
CA SER A 183 1.50 -9.63 -21.38
C SER A 183 2.03 -8.23 -21.03
N ASP A 184 1.25 -7.20 -21.37
CA ASP A 184 1.55 -5.80 -21.01
C ASP A 184 1.23 -5.47 -19.53
N ALA A 185 0.72 -6.42 -18.74
CA ALA A 185 0.20 -6.17 -17.40
C ALA A 185 1.25 -5.57 -16.46
N LEU A 186 2.49 -6.09 -16.47
CA LEU A 186 3.58 -5.56 -15.66
C LEU A 186 4.02 -4.16 -16.10
N GLU A 187 4.08 -3.90 -17.41
CA GLU A 187 4.42 -2.56 -17.91
C GLU A 187 3.36 -1.53 -17.54
N LYS A 188 2.07 -1.89 -17.66
CA LYS A 188 0.94 -1.04 -17.24
C LYS A 188 0.97 -0.78 -15.73
N THR A 189 1.27 -1.79 -14.92
CA THR A 189 1.42 -1.63 -13.46
C THR A 189 2.54 -0.67 -13.11
N LYS A 190 3.71 -0.82 -13.71
CA LYS A 190 4.85 0.09 -13.51
C LYS A 190 4.55 1.50 -13.99
N ALA A 191 3.85 1.65 -15.12
CA ALA A 191 3.40 2.96 -15.62
C ALA A 191 2.42 3.64 -14.65
N LEU A 192 1.50 2.87 -14.04
CA LEU A 192 0.59 3.36 -13.02
C LEU A 192 1.35 3.87 -11.79
N ALA A 193 2.28 3.09 -11.22
CA ALA A 193 3.13 3.52 -10.11
C ALA A 193 3.91 4.81 -10.45
N LYS A 194 4.48 4.87 -11.66
CA LYS A 194 5.18 6.06 -12.15
C LYS A 194 4.29 7.31 -12.20
N SER A 195 3.02 7.16 -12.57
CA SER A 195 2.07 8.29 -12.62
C SER A 195 1.87 8.93 -11.24
N TYR A 196 1.71 8.10 -10.19
CA TYR A 196 1.60 8.55 -8.80
C TYR A 196 2.90 9.16 -8.28
N THR A 197 4.06 8.56 -8.61
CA THR A 197 5.37 9.14 -8.27
C THR A 197 5.55 10.52 -8.89
N LEU A 198 5.22 10.68 -10.18
CA LEU A 198 5.31 11.99 -10.86
C LEU A 198 4.34 13.00 -10.23
N SER A 199 3.14 12.59 -9.84
CA SER A 199 2.18 13.43 -9.13
C SER A 199 2.74 13.90 -7.77
N ALA A 200 3.40 13.02 -7.02
CA ALA A 200 4.09 13.37 -5.77
C ALA A 200 5.22 14.38 -6.03
N LEU A 201 6.10 14.11 -7.01
CA LEU A 201 7.22 15.00 -7.36
C LEU A 201 6.76 16.40 -7.77
N ASN A 202 5.70 16.50 -8.59
CA ASN A 202 5.10 17.77 -8.98
C ASN A 202 4.57 18.60 -7.77
N LEU A 203 4.11 17.91 -6.72
CA LEU A 203 3.69 18.57 -5.49
C LEU A 203 4.88 18.94 -4.61
N ILE A 204 5.92 18.11 -4.56
CA ILE A 204 7.18 18.34 -3.85
C ILE A 204 7.88 19.59 -4.40
N ASP A 205 7.90 19.79 -5.71
CA ASP A 205 8.50 20.96 -6.35
C ASP A 205 7.85 22.28 -5.91
N LYS A 206 6.61 22.24 -5.41
CA LYS A 206 5.89 23.39 -4.84
C LYS A 206 6.16 23.60 -3.34
N LEU A 207 7.01 22.79 -2.72
CA LEU A 207 7.47 23.00 -1.34
C LEU A 207 8.56 24.08 -1.30
N PRO A 208 8.80 24.71 -0.13
CA PRO A 208 9.91 25.62 0.05
C PRO A 208 11.24 24.99 -0.36
N LYS A 209 12.08 25.74 -1.08
CA LYS A 209 13.40 25.28 -1.51
C LYS A 209 14.28 24.97 -0.29
N GLY A 210 15.05 23.90 -0.36
CA GLY A 210 15.99 23.51 0.68
C GLY A 210 16.32 22.01 0.66
N LYS A 211 17.30 21.63 1.45
CA LYS A 211 17.82 20.25 1.54
C LYS A 211 16.73 19.20 1.81
N ASN A 212 15.75 19.52 2.65
CA ASN A 212 14.67 18.60 2.98
C ASN A 212 13.77 18.30 1.78
N ARG A 213 13.46 19.33 0.93
CA ARG A 213 12.71 19.12 -0.30
C ARG A 213 13.46 18.21 -1.26
N GLU A 214 14.76 18.43 -1.42
CA GLU A 214 15.62 17.60 -2.28
C GLU A 214 15.68 16.16 -1.80
N LEU A 215 15.82 15.95 -0.49
CA LEU A 215 15.83 14.62 0.12
C LEU A 215 14.52 13.87 -0.09
N ILE A 216 13.38 14.52 0.14
CA ILE A 216 12.06 13.90 -0.10
C ILE A 216 11.91 13.55 -1.58
N ALA A 217 12.33 14.42 -2.51
CA ALA A 217 12.27 14.15 -3.93
C ALA A 217 13.17 12.97 -4.33
N GLU A 218 14.37 12.86 -3.76
CA GLU A 218 15.28 11.75 -3.98
C GLU A 218 14.67 10.42 -3.50
N ILE A 219 14.18 10.38 -2.26
CA ILE A 219 13.52 9.20 -1.70
C ILE A 219 12.33 8.80 -2.59
N THR A 220 11.51 9.76 -3.02
CA THR A 220 10.35 9.50 -3.88
C THR A 220 10.75 8.88 -5.23
N ARG A 221 11.86 9.32 -5.83
CA ARG A 221 12.37 8.71 -7.09
C ARG A 221 12.86 7.27 -6.87
N LYS A 222 13.58 7.03 -5.75
CA LYS A 222 14.10 5.69 -5.42
C LYS A 222 13.00 4.64 -5.23
N LEU A 223 11.76 5.02 -4.97
CA LEU A 223 10.65 4.06 -4.88
C LEU A 223 10.37 3.34 -6.21
N LEU A 224 10.56 4.00 -7.37
CA LEU A 224 10.42 3.39 -8.69
C LEU A 224 11.67 2.59 -9.12
N GLU A 225 12.80 2.87 -8.49
CA GLU A 225 14.09 2.24 -8.79
C GLU A 225 14.34 0.99 -7.91
N ARG A 226 13.37 0.65 -7.03
CA ARG A 226 13.45 -0.56 -6.22
C ARG A 226 13.56 -1.75 -7.16
N THR A 227 14.78 -2.25 -7.27
CA THR A 227 15.11 -3.59 -7.73
C THR A 227 15.48 -4.39 -6.48
N LEU A 228 15.05 -5.61 -6.44
CA LEU A 228 15.38 -6.52 -5.34
C LEU A 228 16.87 -6.79 -5.30
#